data_68e2b377cbe43105f91fa8a211bb81ca
#
_entry.id   68e2b377cbe43105f91fa8a211bb81ca
#
_cell.length_a   1.000
_cell.length_b   1.000
_cell.length_c   1.000
_cell.angle_alpha   90.00
_cell.angle_beta   90.00
_cell.angle_gamma   90.00
#
_symmetry.space_group_name_H-M   'P 1'
#
loop_
_entity.id
_entity.type
_entity.pdbx_description
1 polymer ?
#
loop_
_entity_poly.entity_id
_entity_poly.type
_entity_poly.pdbx_seq_one_letter_code
_entity_poly.pdbx_strand_id
1 'polypeptide(L)'
;MKPLVIANWKMNLDLSDSLILSGSIAKTAENCPNIMISIAPPAIYLYPIREQIKARPKNLSFTIQNIHFEKEGAFTGEISSEMAKKICNYAIIGHSERRQYFQIPF
;
A
#
# COMPACT_ATOMS: atom_id res chain seq x y z
N MET A 1 19.99 3.31 -10.89
CA MET A 1 18.60 2.95 -10.50
C MET A 1 18.55 2.64 -9.02
N LYS A 2 17.58 3.20 -8.31
CA LYS A 2 17.42 2.92 -6.89
C LYS A 2 16.62 1.63 -6.69
N PRO A 3 17.01 0.77 -5.76
CA PRO A 3 16.18 -0.38 -5.41
C PRO A 3 14.85 0.06 -4.79
N LEU A 4 13.81 -0.70 -5.06
CA LEU A 4 12.48 -0.51 -4.49
C LEU A 4 12.17 -1.64 -3.52
N VAL A 5 11.84 -1.29 -2.29
CA VAL A 5 11.41 -2.25 -1.27
C VAL A 5 9.93 -2.01 -0.99
N ILE A 6 9.13 -3.03 -1.16
CA ILE A 6 7.70 -2.97 -0.85
C ILE A 6 7.44 -3.80 0.39
N ALA A 7 6.95 -3.15 1.44
CA ALA A 7 6.62 -3.80 2.70
C ALA A 7 5.14 -4.18 2.71
N ASN A 8 4.85 -5.43 2.42
CA ASN A 8 3.49 -5.94 2.41
C ASN A 8 3.08 -6.31 3.84
N TRP A 9 2.19 -5.51 4.43
CA TRP A 9 1.72 -5.74 5.80
C TRP A 9 0.67 -6.86 5.88
N LYS A 10 0.14 -7.27 4.74
CA LYS A 10 -0.91 -8.30 4.69
C LYS A 10 -2.12 -7.85 5.52
N MET A 11 -2.75 -8.77 6.25
CA MET A 11 -3.91 -8.45 7.07
C MET A 11 -3.46 -8.37 8.55
N ASN A 12 -2.64 -7.38 8.85
CA ASN A 12 -2.07 -7.20 10.17
C ASN A 12 -2.24 -5.76 10.65
N LEU A 13 -2.22 -5.58 11.96
CA LEU A 13 -2.27 -4.34 12.70
C LEU A 13 -3.65 -3.68 12.66
N ASP A 14 -3.90 -2.88 13.66
CA ASP A 14 -5.06 -1.99 13.71
C ASP A 14 -4.65 -0.57 13.28
N LEU A 15 -5.57 0.37 13.36
CA LEU A 15 -5.30 1.75 12.95
C LEU A 15 -4.19 2.38 13.80
N SER A 16 -4.26 2.24 15.12
CA SER A 16 -3.30 2.86 16.03
C SER A 16 -1.88 2.37 15.76
N ASP A 17 -1.69 1.05 15.70
CA ASP A 17 -0.38 0.47 15.43
C ASP A 17 0.11 0.78 14.02
N SER A 18 -0.80 0.84 13.07
CA SER A 18 -0.46 1.23 11.69
C SER A 18 0.08 2.66 11.62
N LEU A 19 -0.51 3.57 12.36
CA LEU A 19 -0.04 4.96 12.42
C LEU A 19 1.33 5.05 13.08
N ILE A 20 1.55 4.30 14.16
CA ILE A 20 2.85 4.28 14.85
C ILE A 20 3.94 3.72 13.94
N LEU A 21 3.69 2.59 13.30
CA LEU A 21 4.68 1.95 12.44
C LEU A 21 5.01 2.82 11.22
N SER A 22 4.00 3.40 10.58
CA SER A 22 4.22 4.24 9.40
C SER A 22 5.04 5.48 9.74
N GLY A 23 4.80 6.08 10.90
CA GLY A 23 5.61 7.21 11.37
C GLY A 23 7.06 6.82 11.58
N SER A 24 7.30 5.64 12.13
CA SER A 24 8.64 5.11 12.34
C SER A 24 9.35 4.82 11.01
N ILE A 25 8.62 4.25 10.05
CA ILE A 25 9.16 3.98 8.71
C ILE A 25 9.52 5.29 8.01
N ALA A 26 8.69 6.32 8.14
CA ALA A 26 8.97 7.62 7.53
C ALA A 26 10.28 8.20 8.03
N LYS A 27 10.55 8.11 9.35
CA LYS A 27 11.82 8.55 9.92
C LYS A 27 13.00 7.74 9.41
N THR A 28 12.84 6.43 9.30
CA THR A 28 13.89 5.56 8.78
C THR A 28 14.18 5.87 7.32
N ALA A 29 13.15 6.14 6.52
CA ALA A 29 13.30 6.45 5.10
C ALA A 29 14.13 7.71 4.88
N GLU A 30 14.06 8.70 5.77
CA GLU A 30 14.88 9.90 5.70
C GLU A 30 16.37 9.59 5.72
N ASN A 31 16.76 8.53 6.42
CA ASN A 31 18.16 8.12 6.54
C ASN A 31 18.61 7.15 5.44
N CYS A 32 17.72 6.81 4.52
CA CYS A 32 18.01 5.87 3.43
C CYS A 32 17.61 6.46 2.07
N PRO A 33 18.14 7.63 1.69
CA PRO A 33 17.66 8.33 0.49
C PRO A 33 17.93 7.59 -0.81
N ASN A 34 18.81 6.60 -0.81
CA ASN A 34 19.15 5.84 -2.00
C ASN A 34 18.26 4.60 -2.21
N ILE A 35 17.30 4.39 -1.32
CA ILE A 35 16.34 3.28 -1.42
C ILE A 35 14.95 3.86 -1.53
N MET A 36 14.16 3.33 -2.47
CA MET A 36 12.73 3.65 -2.56
C MET A 36 11.98 2.66 -1.70
N ILE A 37 11.14 3.17 -0.81
CA ILE A 37 10.35 2.36 0.12
C ILE A 37 8.88 2.61 -0.16
N SER A 38 8.10 1.53 -0.29
CA SER A 38 6.66 1.64 -0.42
C SER A 38 6.00 0.72 0.60
N ILE A 39 5.08 1.27 1.38
CA ILE A 39 4.35 0.48 2.37
C ILE A 39 3.00 0.07 1.82
N ALA A 40 2.62 -1.19 2.08
CA ALA A 40 1.38 -1.76 1.60
C ALA A 40 0.54 -2.25 2.80
N PRO A 41 -0.10 -1.32 3.53
CA PRO A 41 -0.99 -1.67 4.63
C PRO A 41 -2.34 -2.17 4.09
N PRO A 42 -3.21 -2.73 4.96
CA PRO A 42 -4.60 -2.94 4.57
C PRO A 42 -5.21 -1.65 4.02
N ALA A 43 -5.99 -1.78 2.94
CA ALA A 43 -6.48 -0.61 2.19
C ALA A 43 -7.22 0.41 3.05
N ILE A 44 -7.93 -0.06 4.07
CA ILE A 44 -8.70 0.81 4.96
C ILE A 44 -7.83 1.82 5.71
N TYR A 45 -6.54 1.53 5.88
CA TYR A 45 -5.62 2.40 6.62
C TYR A 45 -4.76 3.30 5.71
N LEU A 46 -4.84 3.13 4.39
CA LEU A 46 -4.00 3.91 3.47
C LEU A 46 -4.20 5.40 3.61
N TYR A 47 -5.44 5.86 3.61
CA TYR A 47 -5.71 7.29 3.67
C TYR A 47 -5.31 7.90 5.02
N PRO A 48 -5.69 7.32 6.16
CA PRO A 48 -5.24 7.85 7.46
C PRO A 48 -3.72 7.91 7.60
N ILE A 49 -3.02 6.87 7.13
CA ILE A 49 -1.55 6.84 7.17
C ILE A 49 -0.98 7.96 6.30
N ARG A 50 -1.48 8.08 5.08
CA ARG A 50 -1.00 9.11 4.15
C ARG A 50 -1.18 10.51 4.73
N GLU A 51 -2.29 10.76 5.38
CA GLU A 51 -2.55 12.06 5.98
C GLU A 51 -1.64 12.33 7.17
N GLN A 52 -1.34 11.34 7.99
CA GLN A 52 -0.45 11.50 9.14
C GLN A 52 0.98 11.80 8.71
N ILE A 53 1.47 11.13 7.67
CA ILE A 53 2.85 11.33 7.18
C ILE A 53 2.87 12.14 5.89
N LYS A 54 2.04 13.17 5.82
CA LYS A 54 1.91 14.03 4.64
C LYS A 54 3.24 14.64 4.22
N ALA A 55 4.07 15.01 5.19
CA ALA A 55 5.39 15.61 4.96
C ALA A 55 6.51 14.57 4.84
N ARG A 56 6.17 13.38 4.39
CA ARG A 56 7.12 12.27 4.28
C ARG A 56 8.23 12.54 3.26
N PRO A 57 9.38 11.84 3.38
CA PRO A 57 10.45 11.97 2.39
C PRO A 57 10.01 11.45 1.03
N LYS A 58 10.66 11.96 -0.02
CA LYS A 58 10.31 11.65 -1.42
C LYS A 58 10.47 10.17 -1.77
N ASN A 59 11.31 9.45 -1.04
CA ASN A 59 11.55 8.03 -1.29
C ASN A 59 10.55 7.11 -0.61
N LEU A 60 9.54 7.66 0.08
CA LEU A 60 8.47 6.87 0.71
C LEU A 60 7.16 7.06 -0.04
N SER A 61 6.56 5.96 -0.45
CA SER A 61 5.31 5.94 -1.19
C SER A 61 4.37 4.85 -0.64
N PHE A 62 3.23 4.69 -1.29
CA PHE A 62 2.19 3.75 -0.85
C PHE A 62 1.86 2.76 -1.94
N THR A 63 1.55 1.55 -1.52
CA THR A 63 1.13 0.44 -2.38
C THR A 63 -0.20 -0.10 -1.87
N ILE A 64 -1.14 -0.35 -2.77
CA ILE A 64 -2.37 -1.04 -2.40
C ILE A 64 -2.16 -2.55 -2.57
N GLN A 65 -2.70 -3.35 -1.66
CA GLN A 65 -2.45 -4.79 -1.63
C GLN A 65 -3.17 -5.57 -2.72
N ASN A 66 -4.22 -4.99 -3.29
CA ASN A 66 -5.00 -5.60 -4.36
C ASN A 66 -5.81 -4.52 -5.06
N ILE A 67 -6.08 -4.72 -6.35
CA ILE A 67 -7.00 -3.86 -7.11
C ILE A 67 -7.86 -4.73 -8.01
N HIS A 68 -9.03 -4.19 -8.36
CA HIS A 68 -9.92 -4.80 -9.34
C HIS A 68 -9.67 -4.19 -10.71
N PHE A 69 -9.86 -4.96 -11.78
CA PHE A 69 -9.55 -4.52 -13.13
C PHE A 69 -10.64 -3.63 -13.76
N GLU A 70 -11.86 -3.65 -13.24
CA GLU A 70 -12.92 -2.77 -13.73
C GLU A 70 -12.80 -1.40 -13.07
N LYS A 71 -13.19 -0.35 -13.79
CA LYS A 71 -13.13 1.02 -13.26
C LYS A 71 -14.18 1.27 -12.19
N GLU A 72 -15.35 0.69 -12.35
CA GLU A 72 -16.45 0.79 -11.40
C GLU A 72 -17.47 -0.29 -11.73
N GLY A 73 -18.44 -0.50 -10.85
CA GLY A 73 -19.51 -1.47 -11.11
C GLY A 73 -19.94 -2.24 -9.87
N ALA A 74 -20.69 -3.29 -10.11
CA ALA A 74 -21.28 -4.13 -9.06
C ALA A 74 -20.27 -5.16 -8.56
N PHE A 75 -19.19 -4.69 -7.96
CA PHE A 75 -18.12 -5.52 -7.44
C PHE A 75 -17.90 -5.19 -5.96
N THR A 76 -18.89 -5.55 -5.16
CA THR A 76 -18.93 -5.21 -3.74
C THR A 76 -17.61 -5.57 -3.03
N GLY A 77 -17.00 -4.59 -2.38
CA GLY A 77 -15.76 -4.78 -1.65
C GLY A 77 -14.49 -4.56 -2.46
N GLU A 78 -14.59 -4.45 -3.79
CA GLU A 78 -13.43 -4.24 -4.64
C GLU A 78 -13.05 -2.77 -4.74
N ILE A 79 -11.78 -2.52 -5.04
CA ILE A 79 -11.24 -1.16 -5.22
C ILE A 79 -10.59 -1.12 -6.60
N SER A 80 -10.97 -0.13 -7.40
CA SER A 80 -10.41 0.02 -8.74
C SER A 80 -9.05 0.73 -8.73
N SER A 81 -8.30 0.58 -9.81
CA SER A 81 -7.06 1.33 -9.98
C SER A 81 -7.31 2.85 -10.05
N GLU A 82 -8.47 3.25 -10.61
CA GLU A 82 -8.85 4.67 -10.65
C GLU A 82 -8.99 5.27 -9.25
N MET A 83 -9.56 4.51 -8.32
CA MET A 83 -9.66 4.94 -6.92
C MET A 83 -8.30 4.97 -6.24
N ALA A 84 -7.50 3.92 -6.47
CA ALA A 84 -6.23 3.74 -5.79
C ALA A 84 -5.16 4.74 -6.24
N LYS A 85 -5.12 5.13 -7.51
CA LYS A 85 -4.07 5.98 -8.04
C LYS A 85 -4.01 7.37 -7.43
N LYS A 86 -5.08 7.81 -6.79
CA LYS A 86 -5.13 9.09 -6.07
C LYS A 86 -4.33 9.04 -4.77
N ILE A 87 -4.08 7.85 -4.26
CA ILE A 87 -3.48 7.63 -2.95
C ILE A 87 -2.17 6.84 -3.07
N CYS A 88 -2.13 5.86 -3.99
CA CYS A 88 -1.04 4.91 -4.11
C CYS A 88 -0.24 5.09 -5.40
N ASN A 89 1.05 4.72 -5.33
CA ASN A 89 1.94 4.73 -6.49
C ASN A 89 2.05 3.34 -7.13
N TYR A 90 1.79 2.28 -6.36
CA TYR A 90 1.95 0.90 -6.79
C TYR A 90 0.78 0.04 -6.34
N ALA A 91 0.62 -1.11 -6.98
CA ALA A 91 -0.36 -2.11 -6.60
C ALA A 91 0.26 -3.50 -6.65
N ILE A 92 -0.08 -4.35 -5.70
CA ILE A 92 0.25 -5.77 -5.75
C ILE A 92 -0.88 -6.47 -6.48
N ILE A 93 -0.54 -7.15 -7.57
CA ILE A 93 -1.52 -7.85 -8.39
C ILE A 93 -1.24 -9.34 -8.35
N GLY A 94 -2.30 -10.12 -8.11
CA GLY A 94 -2.21 -11.57 -8.18
C GLY A 94 -1.27 -12.19 -7.15
N HIS A 95 -1.19 -11.61 -5.95
CA HIS A 95 -0.38 -12.19 -4.89
C HIS A 95 -0.74 -13.67 -4.70
N SER A 96 0.26 -14.51 -4.42
CA SER A 96 0.07 -15.97 -4.32
C SER A 96 -1.04 -16.36 -3.33
N GLU A 97 -1.16 -15.63 -2.23
CA GLU A 97 -2.23 -15.89 -1.26
C GLU A 97 -3.61 -15.69 -1.87
N ARG A 98 -3.78 -14.65 -2.69
CA ARG A 98 -5.06 -14.40 -3.34
C ARG A 98 -5.39 -15.48 -4.37
N ARG A 99 -4.41 -15.94 -5.13
CA ARG A 99 -4.60 -17.04 -6.08
C ARG A 99 -4.95 -18.33 -5.37
N GLN A 100 -4.33 -18.57 -4.21
CA GLN A 100 -4.56 -19.77 -3.41
C GLN A 100 -5.93 -19.78 -2.75
N TYR A 101 -6.33 -18.67 -2.10
CA TYR A 101 -7.55 -18.64 -1.28
C TYR A 101 -8.78 -18.16 -2.03
N PHE A 102 -8.62 -17.36 -3.06
CA PHE A 102 -9.75 -16.76 -3.78
C PHE A 102 -9.84 -17.21 -5.23
N GLN A 103 -8.97 -18.10 -5.66
CA GLN A 103 -8.97 -18.70 -6.99
C GLN A 103 -8.96 -17.67 -8.12
N ILE A 104 -8.28 -16.56 -7.95
CA ILE A 104 -8.13 -15.56 -8.99
C ILE A 104 -7.12 -16.06 -10.03
N PRO A 105 -7.36 -15.80 -11.34
CA PRO A 105 -6.53 -16.36 -12.40
C PRO A 105 -5.23 -15.61 -12.68
N PHE A 106 -5.03 -14.48 -12.06
CA PHE A 106 -3.87 -13.62 -12.33
C PHE A 106 -3.04 -13.29 -11.09
#